data_0aa9c0e41ea0b069d44517ff5e20d78f
#
_entry.id   0aa9c0e41ea0b069d44517ff5e20d78f
#
_cell.length_a   1.000
_cell.length_b   1.000
_cell.length_c   1.000
_cell.angle_alpha   90.00
_cell.angle_beta   90.00
_cell.angle_gamma   90.00
#
_symmetry.space_group_name_H-M   'P 1'
#
loop_
_entity.id
_entity.type
_entity.pdbx_description
1 polymer ?
#
loop_
_entity_poly.entity_id
_entity_poly.type
_entity_poly.pdbx_seq_one_letter_code
_entity_poly.pdbx_strand_id
1 'polypeptide(L)'
;MLITASEVALVTRGTLVGLDCEASGIAFDSRTLHSGQAFVALVGDADGHEYLQAAATAGAPFAIVQRGRSISALTCIEVDDCDAA
;
A
#
# COMPACT_ATOMS: atom_id res chain seq x y z
N MET A 1 -4.16 15.84 6.71
CA MET A 1 -2.78 15.86 6.21
C MET A 1 -2.62 14.78 5.16
N LEU A 2 -2.01 15.11 4.03
CA LEU A 2 -1.79 14.16 2.94
C LEU A 2 -0.36 13.64 2.98
N ILE A 3 -0.19 12.36 2.66
CA ILE A 3 1.11 11.74 2.51
C ILE A 3 1.24 11.23 1.07
N THR A 4 2.44 11.34 0.50
CA THR A 4 2.68 10.88 -0.87
C THR A 4 3.34 9.51 -0.87
N ALA A 5 3.13 8.77 -1.96
CA ALA A 5 3.77 7.46 -2.13
C ALA A 5 5.29 7.61 -2.12
N SER A 6 5.83 8.66 -2.75
CA SER A 6 7.27 8.90 -2.78
C SER A 6 7.83 9.17 -1.39
N GLU A 7 7.09 9.89 -0.53
CA GLU A 7 7.53 10.11 0.85
C GLU A 7 7.57 8.80 1.64
N VAL A 8 6.56 7.97 1.48
CA VAL A 8 6.51 6.68 2.17
C VAL A 8 7.64 5.78 1.67
N ALA A 9 7.90 5.77 0.37
CA ALA A 9 9.00 4.99 -0.19
C ALA A 9 10.34 5.43 0.40
N LEU A 10 10.53 6.73 0.57
CA LEU A 10 11.75 7.27 1.15
C LEU A 10 11.91 6.86 2.62
N VAL A 11 10.86 6.99 3.41
CA VAL A 11 10.88 6.69 4.84
C VAL A 11 11.07 5.20 5.10
N THR A 12 10.42 4.35 4.31
CA THR A 12 10.49 2.90 4.47
C THR A 12 11.68 2.28 3.75
N ARG A 13 12.41 3.08 2.98
CA ARG A 13 13.49 2.60 2.10
C ARG A 13 12.97 1.60 1.07
N GLY A 14 11.71 1.77 0.69
CA GLY A 14 11.07 0.93 -0.32
C GLY A 14 11.30 1.44 -1.72
N THR A 15 10.79 0.69 -2.68
CA THR A 15 10.86 1.03 -4.10
C THR A 15 9.47 1.43 -4.58
N LEU A 16 9.34 2.64 -5.12
CA LEU A 16 8.09 3.11 -5.70
C LEU A 16 7.88 2.45 -7.07
N VAL A 17 6.78 1.72 -7.21
CA VAL A 17 6.41 1.05 -8.45
C VAL A 17 5.10 1.67 -8.95
N GLY A 18 5.17 2.44 -10.02
CA GLY A 18 4.03 3.15 -10.59
C GLY A 18 4.13 4.65 -10.41
N LEU A 19 3.01 5.33 -10.57
CA LEU A 19 2.96 6.79 -10.47
C LEU A 19 2.87 7.24 -9.02
N ASP A 20 3.52 8.37 -8.71
CA ASP A 20 3.40 8.98 -7.40
C ASP A 20 1.97 9.48 -7.19
N CYS A 21 1.47 9.37 -5.98
CA CYS A 21 0.12 9.80 -5.63
C CYS A 21 0.05 10.09 -4.13
N GLU A 22 -1.09 10.66 -3.71
CA GLU A 22 -1.28 11.11 -2.33
C GLU A 22 -2.36 10.29 -1.65
N ALA A 23 -2.21 10.10 -0.33
CA ALA A 23 -3.20 9.44 0.50
C ALA A 23 -3.55 10.32 1.69
N SER A 24 -4.79 10.23 2.15
CA SER A 24 -5.26 10.96 3.33
C SER A 24 -5.00 10.21 4.63
N GLY A 25 -4.61 8.97 4.57
CA GLY A 25 -4.33 8.13 5.73
C GLY A 25 -3.92 6.75 5.31
N ILE A 26 -3.82 5.85 6.27
CA ILE A 26 -3.35 4.48 6.07
C ILE A 26 -4.37 3.51 6.66
N ALA A 27 -4.65 2.42 5.95
CA ALA A 27 -5.53 1.36 6.42
C ALA A 27 -4.81 0.01 6.34
N PHE A 28 -5.09 -0.85 7.30
CA PHE A 28 -4.50 -2.19 7.37
C PHE A 28 -5.50 -3.27 6.97
N ASP A 29 -6.77 -2.93 6.78
CA ASP A 29 -7.82 -3.85 6.41
C ASP A 29 -8.58 -3.29 5.22
N SER A 30 -8.58 -4.05 4.10
CA SER A 30 -9.27 -3.63 2.88
C SER A 30 -10.78 -3.50 3.08
N ARG A 31 -11.36 -4.20 4.05
CA ARG A 31 -12.81 -4.15 4.31
C ARG A 31 -13.25 -2.86 4.97
N THR A 32 -12.35 -2.21 5.70
CA THR A 32 -12.64 -0.95 6.39
C THR A 32 -11.97 0.25 5.72
N LEU A 33 -11.27 0.02 4.62
CA LEU A 33 -10.55 1.06 3.90
C LEU A 33 -11.53 2.07 3.30
N HIS A 34 -11.26 3.34 3.54
CA HIS A 34 -12.00 4.43 2.92
C HIS A 34 -11.26 4.93 1.68
N SER A 35 -12.00 5.41 0.69
CA SER A 35 -11.40 5.97 -0.50
C SER A 35 -10.39 7.06 -0.14
N GLY A 36 -9.21 7.01 -0.73
CA GLY A 36 -8.12 7.95 -0.44
C GLY A 36 -7.13 7.46 0.59
N GLN A 37 -7.41 6.36 1.30
CA GLN A 37 -6.45 5.78 2.24
C GLN A 37 -5.54 4.80 1.53
N ALA A 38 -4.24 4.84 1.86
CA ALA A 38 -3.29 3.84 1.38
C ALA A 38 -3.48 2.53 2.14
N PHE A 39 -3.21 1.42 1.49
CA PHE A 39 -3.35 0.09 2.08
C PHE A 39 -1.97 -0.48 2.43
N VAL A 40 -1.84 -1.09 3.60
CA VAL A 40 -0.62 -1.81 4.01
C VAL A 40 -0.92 -3.30 4.00
N ALA A 41 -0.24 -4.04 3.13
CA ALA A 41 -0.43 -5.47 2.96
C ALA A 41 0.42 -6.24 3.98
N LEU A 42 -0.16 -6.47 5.17
CA LEU A 42 0.54 -7.20 6.23
C LEU A 42 0.49 -8.70 5.98
N VAL A 43 1.54 -9.39 6.39
CA VAL A 43 1.61 -10.84 6.38
C VAL A 43 1.42 -11.33 7.82
N GLY A 44 0.41 -12.15 8.03
CA GLY A 44 0.07 -12.68 9.35
C GLY A 44 -0.72 -13.96 9.17
N ASP A 45 -1.80 -14.14 9.94
CA ASP A 45 -2.69 -15.30 9.79
C ASP A 45 -3.33 -15.32 8.39
N ALA A 46 -3.58 -14.15 7.81
CA ALA A 46 -4.05 -14.01 6.43
C ALA A 46 -3.07 -13.08 5.71
N ASP A 47 -2.69 -13.45 4.49
CA ASP A 47 -1.79 -12.64 3.68
C ASP A 47 -2.56 -11.44 3.12
N GLY A 48 -2.22 -10.23 3.61
CA GLY A 48 -2.85 -9.00 3.16
C GLY A 48 -2.68 -8.74 1.67
N HIS A 49 -1.67 -9.35 1.03
CA HIS A 49 -1.46 -9.19 -0.41
C HIS A 49 -2.61 -9.77 -1.24
N GLU A 50 -3.35 -10.73 -0.68
CA GLU A 50 -4.54 -11.27 -1.36
C GLU A 50 -5.64 -10.22 -1.52
N TYR A 51 -5.59 -9.14 -0.74
CA TYR A 51 -6.62 -8.11 -0.74
C TYR A 51 -6.21 -6.86 -1.52
N LEU A 52 -5.08 -6.88 -2.23
CA LEU A 52 -4.62 -5.71 -2.98
C LEU A 52 -5.62 -5.27 -4.05
N GLN A 53 -6.22 -6.21 -4.76
CA GLN A 53 -7.22 -5.88 -5.78
C GLN A 53 -8.46 -5.25 -5.14
N ALA A 54 -8.88 -5.77 -3.98
CA ALA A 54 -10.00 -5.19 -3.24
C ALA A 54 -9.68 -3.78 -2.76
N ALA A 55 -8.45 -3.53 -2.31
CA ALA A 55 -8.02 -2.20 -1.90
C ALA A 55 -8.06 -1.23 -3.07
N ALA A 56 -7.59 -1.65 -4.25
CA ALA A 56 -7.66 -0.83 -5.45
C ALA A 56 -9.11 -0.47 -5.81
N THR A 57 -10.00 -1.45 -5.73
CA THR A 57 -11.42 -1.25 -6.00
C THR A 57 -12.06 -0.30 -4.99
N ALA A 58 -11.62 -0.35 -3.73
CA ALA A 58 -12.13 0.52 -2.67
C ALA A 58 -11.63 1.96 -2.78
N GLY A 59 -10.66 2.24 -3.66
CA GLY A 59 -10.17 3.59 -3.90
C GLY A 59 -8.84 3.92 -3.23
N ALA A 60 -8.05 2.90 -2.86
CA ALA A 60 -6.72 3.15 -2.33
C ALA A 60 -5.82 3.74 -3.42
N PRO A 61 -5.13 4.86 -3.16
CA PRO A 61 -4.23 5.44 -4.16
C PRO A 61 -2.93 4.65 -4.31
N PHE A 62 -2.45 4.05 -3.24
CA PHE A 62 -1.26 3.20 -3.29
C PHE A 62 -1.29 2.19 -2.15
N ALA A 63 -0.39 1.22 -2.22
CA ALA A 63 -0.25 0.20 -1.18
C ALA A 63 1.22 -0.02 -0.86
N ILE A 64 1.49 -0.43 0.37
CA ILE A 64 2.81 -0.87 0.81
C ILE A 64 2.78 -2.40 0.79
N VAL A 65 3.69 -3.02 0.03
CA VAL A 65 3.69 -4.47 -0.20
C VAL A 65 5.10 -5.02 -0.01
N GLN A 66 5.20 -6.32 0.19
CA GLN A 66 6.51 -6.97 0.19
C GLN A 66 7.10 -6.96 -1.22
N ARG A 67 8.42 -6.97 -1.30
CA ARG A 67 9.15 -6.93 -2.57
C ARG A 67 8.70 -8.07 -3.47
N GLY A 68 8.39 -7.74 -4.72
CA GLY A 68 7.91 -8.69 -5.70
C GLY A 68 6.41 -8.99 -5.67
N ARG A 69 5.66 -8.32 -4.80
CA ARG A 69 4.22 -8.58 -4.65
C ARG A 69 3.34 -7.43 -5.18
N SER A 70 3.91 -6.49 -5.92
CA SER A 70 3.13 -5.38 -6.50
C SER A 70 2.18 -5.88 -7.60
N ILE A 71 1.06 -5.15 -7.76
CA ILE A 71 0.10 -5.42 -8.83
C ILE A 71 -0.04 -4.18 -9.71
N SER A 72 -0.49 -4.38 -10.95
CA SER A 72 -0.63 -3.28 -11.91
C SER A 72 -1.85 -2.41 -11.65
N ALA A 73 -2.78 -2.86 -10.82
CA ALA A 73 -4.04 -2.14 -10.56
C ALA A 73 -3.85 -0.88 -9.72
N LEU A 74 -2.73 -0.76 -8.98
CA LEU A 74 -2.44 0.43 -8.20
C LEU A 74 -0.94 0.62 -8.02
N THR A 75 -0.56 1.85 -7.65
CA THR A 75 0.82 2.16 -7.30
C THR A 75 1.19 1.39 -6.03
N CYS A 76 2.35 0.75 -6.04
CA CYS A 76 2.81 -0.01 -4.90
C CYS A 76 4.18 0.48 -4.44
N ILE A 77 4.43 0.38 -3.14
CA ILE A 77 5.75 0.62 -2.56
C ILE A 77 6.24 -0.73 -2.06
N GLU A 78 7.28 -1.26 -2.71
CA GLU A 78 7.86 -2.56 -2.34
C GLU A 78 8.87 -2.36 -1.24
N VAL A 79 8.66 -3.05 -0.12
CA VAL A 79 9.56 -3.02 1.03
C VAL A 79 9.99 -4.46 1.36
N ASP A 80 11.09 -4.60 2.08
CA ASP A 80 11.61 -5.92 2.42
C ASP A 80 10.69 -6.64 3.42
N ASP A 81 10.09 -5.89 4.33
CA ASP A 81 9.19 -6.45 5.35
C ASP A 81 8.10 -5.43 5.67
N CYS A 82 6.87 -5.70 5.23
CA CYS A 82 5.73 -4.83 5.48
C CYS A 82 5.44 -4.67 6.97
N ASP A 83 5.61 -5.73 7.73
CA ASP A 83 5.31 -5.72 9.17
C ASP A 83 6.27 -4.82 9.93
N ALA A 84 7.46 -4.60 9.41
CA ALA A 84 8.45 -3.71 10.01
C ALA A 84 8.31 -2.26 9.52
N ALA A 85 7.57 -2.05 8.46
CA ALA A 85 7.32 -0.71 7.93
C ALA A 85 6.19 -0.03 8.72
#